data_25dcae54786d1e402f887532d6528f1f
#
_entry.id   25dcae54786d1e402f887532d6528f1f
#
_cell.length_a   1.000
_cell.length_b   1.000
_cell.length_c   1.000
_cell.angle_alpha   90.00
_cell.angle_beta   90.00
_cell.angle_gamma   90.00
#
_symmetry.space_group_name_H-M   'P 1'
#
loop_
_entity.id
_entity.type
_entity.pdbx_description
1 polymer ?
#
loop_
_entity_poly.entity_id
_entity_poly.type
_entity_poly.pdbx_seq_one_letter_code
_entity_poly.pdbx_strand_id
1 'polypeptide(L)'
;MKLSGSQITAARGLLGITQAELAAAAGVAEITIFRFEAGQAEPQRAKLEKIRAELERRGIEFTNGDSPPSTGHGIGVRLNYDKAASFVRAGASH
;
A
#
# COMPACT_ATOMS: atom_id res chain seq x y z
N MET A 1 -13.54 -0.80 0.12
CA MET A 1 -12.48 -1.10 1.12
C MET A 1 -11.79 0.17 1.55
N LYS A 2 -11.62 0.32 2.86
CA LYS A 2 -10.97 1.52 3.40
C LYS A 2 -9.61 1.13 3.98
N LEU A 3 -8.54 1.72 3.47
CA LEU A 3 -7.20 1.45 3.94
C LEU A 3 -6.88 2.33 5.14
N SER A 4 -6.08 1.79 6.06
CA SER A 4 -5.55 2.55 7.18
C SER A 4 -4.11 2.97 6.90
N GLY A 5 -3.65 4.01 7.61
CA GLY A 5 -2.26 4.41 7.52
C GLY A 5 -1.30 3.30 7.92
N SER A 6 -1.70 2.48 8.91
CA SER A 6 -0.88 1.34 9.34
C SER A 6 -0.68 0.32 8.23
N GLN A 7 -1.69 0.10 7.40
CA GLN A 7 -1.55 -0.81 6.26
C GLN A 7 -0.54 -0.28 5.25
N ILE A 8 -0.52 1.05 5.05
CA ILE A 8 0.44 1.67 4.13
C ILE A 8 1.86 1.53 4.68
N THR A 9 2.05 1.78 5.98
CA THR A 9 3.36 1.60 6.63
C THR A 9 3.84 0.15 6.48
N ALA A 10 2.96 -0.81 6.73
CA ALA A 10 3.31 -2.22 6.61
C ALA A 10 3.65 -2.61 5.18
N ALA A 11 2.89 -2.12 4.21
CA ALA A 11 3.14 -2.39 2.80
C ALA A 11 4.50 -1.85 2.38
N ARG A 12 4.83 -0.61 2.79
CA ARG A 12 6.15 -0.05 2.50
C ARG A 12 7.26 -0.89 3.12
N GLY A 13 7.03 -1.37 4.35
CA GLY A 13 8.01 -2.23 5.03
C GLY A 13 8.25 -3.52 4.27
N LEU A 14 7.20 -4.14 3.76
CA LEU A 14 7.33 -5.36 2.97
C LEU A 14 8.08 -5.12 1.67
N LEU A 15 7.89 -3.96 1.06
CA LEU A 15 8.54 -3.62 -0.21
C LEU A 15 9.93 -2.99 0.00
N GLY A 16 10.24 -2.53 1.20
CA GLY A 16 11.50 -1.87 1.47
C GLY A 16 11.62 -0.50 0.81
N ILE A 17 10.52 0.22 0.67
CA ILE A 17 10.53 1.55 0.05
C ILE A 17 10.21 2.63 1.06
N THR A 18 10.71 3.84 0.80
CA THR A 18 10.50 4.99 1.67
C THR A 18 9.16 5.68 1.35
N GLN A 19 8.76 6.58 2.27
CA GLN A 19 7.58 7.41 2.01
C GLN A 19 7.77 8.27 0.75
N ALA A 20 8.98 8.80 0.56
CA ALA A 20 9.28 9.61 -0.62
C ALA A 20 9.17 8.79 -1.90
N GLU A 21 9.67 7.56 -1.88
CA GLU A 21 9.59 6.69 -3.05
C GLU A 21 8.15 6.33 -3.39
N LEU A 22 7.35 6.02 -2.37
CA LEU A 22 5.94 5.72 -2.60
C LEU A 22 5.19 6.94 -3.13
N ALA A 23 5.44 8.10 -2.54
CA ALA A 23 4.78 9.34 -2.95
C ALA A 23 5.08 9.66 -4.42
N ALA A 24 6.35 9.57 -4.81
CA ALA A 24 6.75 9.82 -6.18
C ALA A 24 6.09 8.84 -7.15
N ALA A 25 6.08 7.56 -6.80
CA ALA A 25 5.50 6.53 -7.66
C ALA A 25 3.98 6.66 -7.78
N ALA A 26 3.32 7.03 -6.70
CA ALA A 26 1.86 7.18 -6.69
C ALA A 26 1.39 8.53 -7.23
N GLY A 27 2.31 9.48 -7.38
CA GLY A 27 1.94 10.81 -7.87
C GLY A 27 1.24 11.66 -6.82
N VAL A 28 1.62 11.53 -5.56
CA VAL A 28 1.08 12.33 -4.46
C VAL A 28 2.23 13.00 -3.69
N ALA A 29 1.89 13.99 -2.86
CA ALA A 29 2.91 14.65 -2.05
C ALA A 29 3.36 13.73 -0.92
N GLU A 30 4.64 13.79 -0.58
CA GLU A 30 5.19 12.98 0.50
C GLU A 30 4.49 13.27 1.84
N ILE A 31 4.16 14.53 2.10
CA ILE A 31 3.47 14.92 3.33
C ILE A 31 2.12 14.22 3.46
N THR A 32 1.46 13.92 2.34
CA THR A 32 0.20 13.17 2.34
C THR A 32 0.41 11.77 2.92
N ILE A 33 1.47 11.09 2.48
CA ILE A 33 1.80 9.76 3.00
C ILE A 33 2.15 9.85 4.49
N PHE A 34 3.00 10.80 4.84
CA PHE A 34 3.47 10.98 6.23
C PHE A 34 2.29 11.17 7.19
N ARG A 35 1.39 12.08 6.86
CA ARG A 35 0.25 12.39 7.74
C ARG A 35 -0.72 11.22 7.85
N PHE A 36 -0.93 10.50 6.75
CA PHE A 36 -1.80 9.34 6.77
C PHE A 36 -1.22 8.23 7.65
N GLU A 37 0.05 7.93 7.48
CA GLU A 37 0.70 6.89 8.29
C GLU A 37 0.75 7.26 9.77
N ALA A 38 0.89 8.55 10.06
CA ALA A 38 0.91 9.04 11.45
C ALA A 38 -0.49 9.12 12.08
N GLY A 39 -1.54 8.86 11.31
CA GLY A 39 -2.91 8.96 11.81
C GLY A 39 -3.39 10.39 11.97
N GLN A 40 -2.71 11.36 11.35
CA GLN A 40 -3.05 12.78 11.49
C GLN A 40 -4.10 13.26 10.50
N ALA A 41 -4.17 12.62 9.34
CA ALA A 41 -5.12 13.01 8.31
C ALA A 41 -5.39 11.85 7.39
N GLU A 42 -6.57 11.85 6.78
CA GLU A 42 -6.93 10.86 5.79
C GLU A 42 -6.88 11.53 4.41
N PRO A 43 -6.19 10.94 3.43
CA PRO A 43 -6.12 11.53 2.08
C PRO A 43 -7.49 11.58 1.44
N GLN A 44 -7.65 12.48 0.48
CA GLN A 44 -8.82 12.49 -0.37
C GLN A 44 -8.88 11.14 -1.10
N ARG A 45 -10.10 10.72 -1.43
CA ARG A 45 -10.32 9.41 -2.03
C ARG A 45 -9.47 9.17 -3.27
N ALA A 46 -9.39 10.17 -4.15
CA ALA A 46 -8.59 10.02 -5.38
C ALA A 46 -7.12 9.76 -5.09
N LYS A 47 -6.56 10.44 -4.09
CA LYS A 47 -5.17 10.24 -3.70
C LYS A 47 -4.97 8.88 -3.05
N LEU A 48 -5.89 8.46 -2.21
CA LEU A 48 -5.83 7.16 -1.56
C LEU A 48 -5.86 6.03 -2.60
N GLU A 49 -6.69 6.17 -3.64
CA GLU A 49 -6.76 5.19 -4.71
C GLU A 49 -5.44 5.12 -5.50
N LYS A 50 -4.77 6.25 -5.70
CA LYS A 50 -3.47 6.27 -6.37
C LYS A 50 -2.43 5.51 -5.54
N ILE A 51 -2.43 5.72 -4.24
CA ILE A 51 -1.51 5.04 -3.32
C ILE A 51 -1.78 3.55 -3.34
N ARG A 52 -3.06 3.16 -3.22
CA ARG A 52 -3.45 1.77 -3.23
C ARG A 52 -3.07 1.08 -4.53
N ALA A 53 -3.38 1.71 -5.65
CA ALA A 53 -3.09 1.14 -6.96
C ALA A 53 -1.60 0.90 -7.16
N GLU A 54 -0.76 1.83 -6.70
CA GLU A 54 0.68 1.68 -6.83
C GLU A 54 1.19 0.50 -6.01
N LEU A 55 0.72 0.36 -4.78
CA LEU A 55 1.12 -0.75 -3.93
C LEU A 55 0.64 -2.09 -4.46
N GLU A 56 -0.61 -2.13 -4.95
CA GLU A 56 -1.15 -3.36 -5.55
C GLU A 56 -0.37 -3.75 -6.80
N ARG A 57 0.02 -2.77 -7.60
CA ARG A 57 0.82 -3.02 -8.80
C ARG A 57 2.16 -3.66 -8.44
N ARG A 58 2.71 -3.34 -7.27
CA ARG A 58 3.98 -3.90 -6.80
C ARG A 58 3.83 -5.24 -6.09
N GLY A 59 2.61 -5.76 -5.99
CA GLY A 59 2.35 -7.08 -5.44
C GLY A 59 1.74 -7.10 -4.06
N ILE A 60 1.40 -5.94 -3.50
CA ILE A 60 0.76 -5.87 -2.19
C ILE A 60 -0.71 -6.25 -2.31
N GLU A 61 -1.16 -7.09 -1.39
CA GLU A 61 -2.57 -7.44 -1.25
C GLU A 61 -3.02 -7.01 0.14
N PHE A 62 -4.16 -6.34 0.21
CA PHE A 62 -4.71 -5.81 1.45
C PHE A 62 -5.87 -6.66 1.94
N THR A 63 -5.96 -6.84 3.25
CA THR A 63 -7.13 -7.40 3.90
C THR A 63 -7.72 -6.36 4.83
N ASN A 64 -9.04 -6.33 4.95
CA ASN A 64 -9.71 -5.30 5.73
C ASN A 64 -10.85 -5.84 6.59
N GLY A 65 -10.68 -7.07 7.05
CA GLY A 65 -11.68 -7.68 7.92
C GLY A 65 -12.76 -8.47 7.19
N ASP A 66 -12.69 -8.53 5.87
CA ASP A 66 -13.68 -9.25 5.06
C ASP A 66 -13.34 -10.72 4.86
N SER A 67 -12.27 -11.18 5.51
CA SER A 67 -11.86 -12.58 5.39
C SER A 67 -12.88 -13.51 6.02
N PRO A 68 -13.01 -14.75 5.52
CA PRO A 68 -13.88 -15.75 6.14
C PRO A 68 -13.51 -15.97 7.61
N PRO A 69 -14.48 -16.31 8.46
CA PRO A 69 -14.19 -16.55 9.88
C PRO A 69 -13.09 -17.56 10.14
N SER A 70 -12.92 -18.53 9.24
CA SER A 70 -11.88 -19.55 9.38
C SER A 70 -10.46 -18.98 9.28
N THR A 71 -10.29 -17.80 8.69
CA THR A 71 -8.99 -17.15 8.54
C THR A 71 -8.83 -15.97 9.51
N GLY A 72 -9.84 -15.73 10.37
CA GLY A 72 -9.84 -14.64 11.32
C GLY A 72 -10.35 -13.33 10.71
N HIS A 73 -10.50 -12.36 11.60
CA HIS A 73 -10.97 -11.01 11.24
C HIS A 73 -9.89 -10.01 11.59
N GLY A 74 -9.66 -9.07 10.69
CA GLY A 74 -8.68 -8.02 10.96
C GLY A 74 -8.15 -7.43 9.67
N ILE A 75 -7.42 -6.34 9.83
CA ILE A 75 -6.76 -5.70 8.70
C ILE A 75 -5.33 -6.22 8.57
N GLY A 76 -4.82 -6.23 7.36
CA GLY A 76 -3.45 -6.67 7.15
C GLY A 76 -3.01 -6.44 5.73
N VAL A 77 -1.79 -6.86 5.47
CA VAL A 77 -1.18 -6.78 4.14
C VAL A 77 -0.34 -8.02 3.93
N ARG A 78 -0.15 -8.39 2.67
CA ARG A 78 0.83 -9.41 2.30
C ARG A 78 1.45 -9.05 0.95
N LEU A 79 2.69 -9.50 0.75
CA LEU A 79 3.36 -9.37 -0.52
C LEU A 79 3.18 -10.66 -1.31
N ASN A 80 2.57 -10.56 -2.49
CA ASN A 80 2.41 -11.69 -3.39
C ASN A 80 3.66 -11.78 -4.25
N TYR A 81 4.46 -12.82 -4.07
CA TYR A 81 5.75 -12.93 -4.76
C TYR A 81 5.61 -13.03 -6.27
N ASP A 82 4.56 -13.67 -6.75
CA ASP A 82 4.37 -13.79 -8.21
C ASP A 82 4.07 -12.43 -8.83
N LYS A 83 3.24 -11.62 -8.17
CA LYS A 83 2.92 -10.28 -8.65
C LYS A 83 4.13 -9.36 -8.54
N ALA A 84 4.90 -9.49 -7.46
CA ALA A 84 6.11 -8.69 -7.29
C ALA A 84 7.14 -9.04 -8.36
N ALA A 85 7.30 -10.32 -8.69
CA ALA A 85 8.21 -10.76 -9.75
C ALA A 85 7.76 -10.23 -11.11
N SER A 86 6.44 -10.21 -11.36
CA SER A 86 5.90 -9.65 -12.60
C SER A 86 6.20 -8.16 -12.73
N PHE A 87 6.10 -7.42 -11.62
CA PHE A 87 6.43 -6.01 -11.60
C PHE A 87 7.90 -5.78 -12.00
N VAL A 88 8.81 -6.55 -11.42
CA VAL A 88 10.23 -6.47 -11.74
C VAL A 88 10.49 -6.82 -13.21
N ARG A 89 9.87 -7.89 -13.70
CA ARG A 89 10.04 -8.32 -15.09
C ARG A 89 9.53 -7.30 -16.09
N ALA A 90 8.55 -6.50 -15.68
CA ALA A 90 8.01 -5.43 -16.54
C ALA A 90 8.94 -4.21 -16.60
N GLY A 91 10.07 -4.23 -15.90
CA GLY A 91 11.04 -3.15 -15.95
C GLY A 91 10.66 -1.94 -15.11
N ALA A 92 9.74 -2.11 -14.17
CA ALA A 92 9.26 -1.00 -13.36
C ALA A 92 9.99 -0.90 -12.01
N SER A 93 11.12 -1.55 -11.89
CA SER A 93 11.77 -1.79 -10.59
C SER A 93 12.76 -0.70 -10.17
N HIS A 94 12.76 0.45 -10.65
CA HIS A 94 13.77 1.43 -10.21
C HIS A 94 13.25 2.82 -10.06
#